data_f61439a880de1d40b03a8acaaf316831
#
_entry.id   f61439a880de1d40b03a8acaaf316831
#
_cell.length_a   1.000
_cell.length_b   1.000
_cell.length_c   1.000
_cell.angle_alpha   90.00
_cell.angle_beta   90.00
_cell.angle_gamma   90.00
#
_symmetry.space_group_name_H-M   'P 1'
#
loop_
_entity.id
_entity.type
_entity.pdbx_description
1 polymer ?
#
loop_
_entity_poly.entity_id
_entity_poly.type
_entity_poly.pdbx_seq_one_letter_code
_entity_poly.pdbx_strand_id
1 'polypeptide(L)'
;MAWMAAGIERIAAKGQQNQWLTAILATCIIFASGCATSSRKVVQGTSASSHLTVRSTGDAPAKSSQSTRTVRQVGYLLDEDRDQSGDETSDGEYSNVEGERESDSSETQDVATPDIFAAMPPVIEQPYDLQSLIAQAVASHPSIAAARHKVASVSNRIPQATALDDPMFNNTFWPIQDQALQTAGGRIGHQFGLSQKVPWPTKLDARGAVAQREVQVARAEVAKAEREVVEAVRLAYYELWLADELIRIVEDNEELVSDLITVSEARYKAGGSQQDVLRAELEGDKLEDQLISLRRQKEQARADLGTLVRQPVHLMPTAFAELNVTETAPQLEVLVASAEQCNPTLQGLAAEIARDRAKETVACLQQYPDFNLGLGYSIVSDDSNVISPVANGHDNINFTVGITLPIWRDKINAGINEAAHQRNSTINRREAERDRLRGRLRRQVAAAYAAVEQLELFRDRLIPRTQQTLEIATADYQGEKADFTDLVGIYRELLTYQVQIARTKATLASTLAQIDRTVGCEVDGGISR
;
A
#
# COMPACT_ATOMS: atom_id res chain seq x y z
N MET A 1 -14.40 20.49 -40.57
CA MET A 1 -13.70 21.68 -40.04
C MET A 1 -13.33 22.74 -41.08
N ALA A 2 -13.16 22.45 -42.34
CA ALA A 2 -12.84 23.45 -43.38
C ALA A 2 -14.00 24.36 -43.80
N TRP A 3 -15.25 24.03 -43.47
CA TRP A 3 -16.44 24.84 -43.82
C TRP A 3 -16.82 25.90 -42.78
N MET A 4 -16.32 25.81 -41.57
CA MET A 4 -16.52 26.83 -40.51
C MET A 4 -15.58 28.02 -40.63
N ALA A 5 -14.38 27.84 -41.19
CA ALA A 5 -13.41 28.94 -41.38
C ALA A 5 -13.84 29.96 -42.45
N ALA A 6 -14.54 29.53 -43.48
CA ALA A 6 -15.00 30.43 -44.55
C ALA A 6 -16.23 31.31 -44.19
N GLY A 7 -16.91 31.00 -43.08
CA GLY A 7 -18.06 31.77 -42.58
C GLY A 7 -17.64 32.97 -41.70
N ILE A 8 -16.48 32.92 -41.08
CA ILE A 8 -16.02 33.93 -40.12
C ILE A 8 -15.37 35.13 -40.85
N GLU A 9 -14.75 34.92 -41.99
CA GLU A 9 -14.15 36.04 -42.77
C GLU A 9 -15.18 36.95 -43.46
N ARG A 10 -16.44 36.49 -43.69
CA ARG A 10 -17.50 37.35 -44.29
C ARG A 10 -18.20 38.27 -43.29
N ILE A 11 -18.03 38.06 -41.98
CA ILE A 11 -18.66 38.89 -40.94
C ILE A 11 -17.76 40.09 -40.55
N ALA A 12 -16.48 40.02 -40.84
CA ALA A 12 -15.52 41.11 -40.54
C ALA A 12 -15.61 42.33 -41.48
N ALA A 13 -16.40 42.27 -42.57
CA ALA A 13 -16.44 43.34 -43.60
C ALA A 13 -17.64 44.29 -43.48
N LYS A 14 -18.48 44.23 -42.46
CA LYS A 14 -19.51 45.26 -42.18
C LYS A 14 -19.26 45.91 -40.82
N GLY A 15 -18.45 46.96 -40.89
CA GLY A 15 -18.25 47.85 -39.76
C GLY A 15 -19.53 48.63 -39.39
N GLN A 16 -19.58 48.96 -38.11
CA GLN A 16 -20.61 49.71 -37.35
C GLN A 16 -21.74 48.87 -36.78
N GLN A 17 -21.50 48.37 -35.57
CA GLN A 17 -22.40 48.22 -34.42
C GLN A 17 -21.87 47.13 -33.48
N ASN A 18 -20.81 47.36 -32.77
CA ASN A 18 -20.45 46.44 -31.69
C ASN A 18 -19.66 47.14 -30.56
N GLN A 19 -20.05 48.37 -30.19
CA GLN A 19 -19.54 49.01 -28.96
C GLN A 19 -20.01 48.32 -27.66
N TRP A 20 -21.06 47.50 -27.72
CA TRP A 20 -21.57 46.77 -26.55
C TRP A 20 -20.79 45.49 -26.23
N LEU A 21 -20.23 44.83 -27.25
CA LEU A 21 -19.42 43.61 -27.04
C LEU A 21 -18.02 43.90 -26.44
N THR A 22 -17.44 45.04 -26.80
CA THR A 22 -16.16 45.52 -26.22
C THR A 22 -16.32 45.99 -24.77
N ALA A 23 -17.48 46.55 -24.39
CA ALA A 23 -17.78 46.95 -23.02
C ALA A 23 -17.97 45.73 -22.08
N ILE A 24 -18.56 44.62 -22.58
CA ILE A 24 -18.70 43.38 -21.81
C ILE A 24 -17.37 42.65 -21.62
N LEU A 25 -16.49 42.66 -22.62
CA LEU A 25 -15.16 42.09 -22.51
C LEU A 25 -14.23 42.92 -21.60
N ALA A 26 -14.34 44.27 -21.61
CA ALA A 26 -13.56 45.12 -20.74
C ALA A 26 -13.92 45.02 -19.25
N THR A 27 -15.21 44.79 -18.95
CA THR A 27 -15.66 44.55 -17.54
C THR A 27 -15.24 43.19 -17.00
N CYS A 28 -15.02 42.16 -17.81
CA CYS A 28 -14.51 40.85 -17.38
C CYS A 28 -13.01 40.87 -17.03
N ILE A 29 -12.22 41.78 -17.61
CA ILE A 29 -10.76 41.85 -17.37
C ILE A 29 -10.41 42.52 -16.03
N ILE A 30 -11.29 43.36 -15.47
CA ILE A 30 -11.04 44.05 -14.18
C ILE A 30 -11.27 43.14 -12.96
N PHE A 31 -11.95 42.00 -13.10
CA PHE A 31 -12.14 41.04 -12.03
C PHE A 31 -11.10 39.90 -11.94
N ALA A 32 -10.08 39.90 -12.79
CA ALA A 32 -9.08 38.83 -12.83
C ALA A 32 -7.91 38.97 -11.83
N SER A 33 -7.89 40.02 -10.96
CA SER A 33 -6.73 40.34 -10.11
C SER A 33 -6.91 39.94 -8.62
N GLY A 34 -7.75 39.01 -8.28
CA GLY A 34 -8.16 38.72 -6.91
C GLY A 34 -7.58 37.49 -6.20
N CYS A 35 -6.67 36.73 -6.81
CA CYS A 35 -5.98 35.61 -6.15
C CYS A 35 -4.47 35.80 -6.02
N ALA A 36 -4.04 36.98 -5.59
CA ALA A 36 -2.65 37.21 -5.16
C ALA A 36 -2.56 36.98 -3.66
N THR A 37 -1.87 35.93 -3.30
CA THR A 37 -1.27 35.58 -2.00
C THR A 37 -1.30 36.68 -0.94
N SER A 38 -2.22 36.57 0.01
CA SER A 38 -2.12 37.24 1.31
C SER A 38 -1.05 36.54 2.15
N SER A 39 0.22 36.85 1.90
CA SER A 39 1.30 36.58 2.85
C SER A 39 1.18 37.57 4.00
N ARG A 40 0.50 37.18 5.07
CA ARG A 40 0.58 37.90 6.34
C ARG A 40 2.01 37.84 6.85
N LYS A 41 2.69 38.98 6.83
CA LYS A 41 3.93 39.21 7.55
C LYS A 41 3.75 38.80 9.01
N VAL A 42 4.56 37.81 9.42
CA VAL A 42 4.77 37.52 10.85
C VAL A 42 5.56 38.70 11.40
N VAL A 43 4.94 39.46 12.26
CA VAL A 43 5.58 40.49 13.06
C VAL A 43 6.44 39.76 14.11
N GLN A 44 7.74 39.93 14.00
CA GLN A 44 8.70 39.58 15.04
C GLN A 44 8.41 40.45 16.28
N GLY A 45 7.81 39.84 17.30
CA GLY A 45 7.72 40.41 18.64
C GLY A 45 9.02 40.13 19.40
N THR A 46 9.69 41.19 19.73
CA THR A 46 10.88 41.26 20.59
C THR A 46 10.62 40.66 21.97
N SER A 47 11.56 39.80 22.38
CA SER A 47 11.68 39.23 23.71
C SER A 47 11.82 40.31 24.79
N ALA A 48 10.96 40.26 25.79
CA ALA A 48 11.19 40.88 27.10
C ALA A 48 11.18 39.77 28.16
N SER A 49 12.33 39.51 28.71
CA SER A 49 12.54 38.67 29.89
C SER A 49 11.98 39.37 31.12
N SER A 50 11.08 38.68 31.84
CA SER A 50 10.77 39.05 33.21
C SER A 50 10.89 37.83 34.11
N HIS A 51 11.91 37.89 34.98
CA HIS A 51 12.10 37.04 36.15
C HIS A 51 10.87 37.07 37.05
N LEU A 52 10.36 35.90 37.43
CA LEU A 52 9.47 35.76 38.56
C LEU A 52 9.90 34.58 39.43
N THR A 53 10.30 34.93 40.61
CA THR A 53 10.73 34.17 41.78
C THR A 53 9.65 33.18 42.22
N VAL A 54 10.07 31.96 42.43
CA VAL A 54 9.31 30.88 43.10
C VAL A 54 9.34 31.10 44.59
N ARG A 55 8.19 31.15 45.22
CA ARG A 55 8.00 31.02 46.68
C ARG A 55 7.25 29.73 46.97
N SER A 56 7.92 28.84 47.72
CA SER A 56 7.41 27.60 48.26
C SER A 56 6.63 27.82 49.53
N THR A 57 5.48 27.18 49.64
CA THR A 57 4.81 26.72 50.87
C THR A 57 3.86 25.64 50.44
N GLY A 58 3.94 24.37 50.81
CA GLY A 58 3.81 23.82 52.16
C GLY A 58 2.46 23.12 52.28
N ASP A 59 2.48 21.81 52.53
CA ASP A 59 1.47 20.95 53.13
C ASP A 59 0.50 20.13 52.28
N ALA A 60 0.71 18.79 52.42
CA ALA A 60 -0.19 17.66 52.11
C ALA A 60 -1.38 17.57 53.14
N PRO A 61 -2.36 16.63 53.06
CA PRO A 61 -2.24 15.25 52.62
C PRO A 61 -3.45 14.62 51.87
N ALA A 62 -3.15 13.51 51.21
CA ALA A 62 -3.91 12.29 50.97
C ALA A 62 -5.45 12.26 50.95
N LYS A 63 -6.01 11.73 49.84
CA LYS A 63 -7.02 10.66 49.87
C LYS A 63 -6.98 9.81 48.61
N SER A 64 -6.77 8.50 48.78
CA SER A 64 -6.89 7.40 47.84
C SER A 64 -8.31 7.24 47.34
N SER A 65 -8.51 7.10 46.03
CA SER A 65 -9.68 6.43 45.49
C SER A 65 -9.21 5.44 44.41
N GLN A 66 -9.30 4.17 44.77
CA GLN A 66 -9.18 3.03 43.87
C GLN A 66 -10.31 3.10 42.85
N SER A 67 -9.99 3.19 41.58
CA SER A 67 -10.92 2.95 40.47
C SER A 67 -10.59 1.61 39.84
N THR A 68 -11.40 0.64 40.16
CA THR A 68 -11.45 -0.72 39.57
C THR A 68 -11.82 -0.60 38.10
N ARG A 69 -10.89 -0.89 37.21
CA ARG A 69 -11.15 -1.01 35.77
C ARG A 69 -11.67 -2.43 35.49
N THR A 70 -12.97 -2.54 35.27
CA THR A 70 -13.63 -3.73 34.76
C THR A 70 -13.22 -3.95 33.29
N VAL A 71 -12.54 -5.03 33.02
CA VAL A 71 -12.26 -5.52 31.66
C VAL A 71 -13.54 -6.11 31.11
N ARG A 72 -14.12 -5.48 30.10
CA ARG A 72 -15.27 -6.02 29.36
C ARG A 72 -14.74 -6.99 28.29
N GLN A 73 -14.91 -8.25 28.53
CA GLN A 73 -14.70 -9.35 27.60
C GLN A 73 -15.87 -9.34 26.59
N VAL A 74 -15.57 -9.10 25.32
CA VAL A 74 -16.55 -9.23 24.24
C VAL A 74 -16.53 -10.69 23.78
N GLY A 75 -17.55 -11.44 24.17
CA GLY A 75 -17.79 -12.79 23.68
C GLY A 75 -18.44 -12.72 22.30
N TYR A 76 -17.89 -13.48 21.36
CA TYR A 76 -18.56 -13.80 20.09
C TYR A 76 -19.62 -14.84 20.34
N LEU A 77 -20.88 -14.47 20.11
CA LEU A 77 -22.01 -15.40 20.03
C LEU A 77 -22.02 -16.00 18.61
N LEU A 78 -21.88 -17.30 18.56
CA LEU A 78 -22.25 -18.15 17.43
C LEU A 78 -23.77 -18.36 17.54
N ASP A 79 -24.53 -17.84 16.60
CA ASP A 79 -25.92 -18.19 16.39
C ASP A 79 -25.98 -19.45 15.51
N GLU A 80 -26.32 -20.56 16.13
CA GLU A 80 -26.88 -21.75 15.49
C GLU A 80 -28.40 -21.56 15.42
N ASP A 81 -28.94 -21.27 14.26
CA ASP A 81 -30.34 -21.46 13.99
C ASP A 81 -30.53 -22.63 13.02
N ARG A 82 -31.11 -23.67 13.60
CA ARG A 82 -31.59 -24.88 13.03
C ARG A 82 -33.09 -24.73 12.89
N ASP A 83 -33.58 -24.68 11.66
CA ASP A 83 -34.97 -25.07 11.46
C ASP A 83 -35.16 -25.89 10.19
N GLN A 84 -35.95 -26.91 10.41
CA GLN A 84 -36.35 -28.00 9.54
C GLN A 84 -37.53 -27.58 8.65
N SER A 85 -37.65 -28.37 7.62
CA SER A 85 -38.86 -28.81 6.94
C SER A 85 -39.18 -28.22 5.59
N GLY A 86 -39.41 -29.12 4.64
CA GLY A 86 -40.13 -28.84 3.40
C GLY A 86 -39.67 -29.70 2.22
N ASP A 87 -40.08 -30.98 2.29
CA ASP A 87 -40.14 -31.94 1.20
C ASP A 87 -41.09 -31.45 0.09
N GLU A 88 -40.61 -31.35 -1.15
CA GLU A 88 -41.47 -31.46 -2.34
C GLU A 88 -40.64 -31.90 -3.55
N THR A 89 -40.90 -33.15 -3.91
CA THR A 89 -40.55 -33.79 -5.18
C THR A 89 -41.26 -33.13 -6.35
N SER A 90 -40.50 -32.81 -7.42
CA SER A 90 -41.12 -32.72 -8.73
C SER A 90 -40.19 -33.30 -9.81
N ASP A 91 -40.62 -34.44 -10.31
CA ASP A 91 -40.14 -35.10 -11.51
C ASP A 91 -40.24 -34.15 -12.73
N GLY A 92 -39.16 -34.03 -13.47
CA GLY A 92 -39.05 -33.27 -14.69
C GLY A 92 -38.30 -34.07 -15.75
N GLU A 93 -39.07 -34.68 -16.57
CA GLU A 93 -38.93 -35.49 -17.77
C GLU A 93 -37.79 -35.05 -18.70
N TYR A 94 -36.86 -35.99 -18.98
CA TYR A 94 -35.88 -35.88 -20.08
C TYR A 94 -36.55 -36.22 -21.40
N SER A 95 -36.74 -35.26 -22.26
CA SER A 95 -37.08 -35.50 -23.67
C SER A 95 -35.81 -35.53 -24.52
N ASN A 96 -35.52 -36.71 -25.05
CA ASN A 96 -34.60 -36.95 -26.15
C ASN A 96 -35.13 -36.29 -27.43
N VAL A 97 -34.30 -35.45 -28.05
CA VAL A 97 -34.46 -35.05 -29.45
C VAL A 97 -33.25 -35.56 -30.23
N GLU A 98 -33.46 -36.65 -30.94
CA GLU A 98 -32.63 -37.08 -32.06
C GLU A 98 -32.81 -36.09 -33.21
N GLY A 99 -31.76 -35.45 -33.65
CA GLY A 99 -31.68 -34.58 -34.82
C GLY A 99 -30.54 -35.01 -35.71
N GLU A 100 -30.85 -35.26 -36.91
CA GLU A 100 -30.10 -35.85 -38.02
C GLU A 100 -28.76 -35.17 -38.29
N ARG A 101 -27.76 -36.01 -38.63
CA ARG A 101 -26.45 -35.61 -39.13
C ARG A 101 -26.56 -35.23 -40.61
N GLU A 102 -26.32 -34.00 -40.92
CA GLU A 102 -25.81 -33.61 -42.23
C GLU A 102 -24.31 -33.45 -42.16
N SER A 103 -23.63 -34.21 -43.01
CA SER A 103 -22.20 -34.18 -43.22
C SER A 103 -21.82 -33.00 -44.10
N ASP A 104 -21.21 -31.98 -43.50
CA ASP A 104 -20.50 -30.96 -44.30
C ASP A 104 -19.00 -31.02 -43.92
N SER A 105 -18.22 -31.35 -44.94
CA SER A 105 -16.79 -31.47 -44.93
C SER A 105 -16.17 -30.07 -45.05
N SER A 106 -15.81 -29.46 -43.95
CA SER A 106 -14.98 -28.27 -43.94
C SER A 106 -13.65 -28.56 -43.24
N GLU A 107 -12.59 -28.21 -43.94
CA GLU A 107 -11.18 -28.32 -43.56
C GLU A 107 -10.91 -27.97 -42.11
N THR A 108 -10.47 -28.95 -41.34
CA THR A 108 -9.84 -28.73 -40.02
C THR A 108 -8.48 -28.09 -40.23
N GLN A 109 -8.41 -26.78 -40.08
CA GLN A 109 -7.13 -26.14 -39.74
C GLN A 109 -6.70 -26.66 -38.36
N ASP A 110 -5.58 -27.36 -38.34
CA ASP A 110 -4.85 -27.74 -37.15
C ASP A 110 -4.51 -26.48 -36.34
N VAL A 111 -5.37 -26.12 -35.40
CA VAL A 111 -5.02 -25.19 -34.34
C VAL A 111 -4.11 -25.99 -33.40
N ALA A 112 -2.81 -25.78 -33.56
CA ALA A 112 -1.80 -26.30 -32.65
C ALA A 112 -2.19 -25.91 -31.23
N THR A 113 -2.63 -26.88 -30.44
CA THR A 113 -2.77 -26.73 -28.99
C THR A 113 -1.41 -26.29 -28.43
N PRO A 114 -1.32 -25.14 -27.75
CA PRO A 114 -0.06 -24.76 -27.12
C PRO A 114 0.29 -25.86 -26.11
N ASP A 115 1.46 -26.43 -26.27
CA ASP A 115 2.01 -27.48 -25.43
C ASP A 115 2.26 -26.88 -24.03
N ILE A 116 1.26 -26.99 -23.13
CA ILE A 116 1.30 -26.43 -21.77
C ILE A 116 2.39 -27.13 -20.92
N PHE A 117 2.96 -28.21 -21.44
CA PHE A 117 4.09 -28.93 -20.83
C PHE A 117 5.46 -28.59 -21.44
N ALA A 118 5.53 -27.67 -22.39
CA ALA A 118 6.80 -27.27 -22.98
C ALA A 118 7.57 -26.40 -21.97
N ALA A 119 8.64 -26.98 -21.46
CA ALA A 119 9.74 -26.39 -20.73
C ALA A 119 9.43 -25.94 -19.30
N MET A 120 9.35 -26.87 -18.35
CA MET A 120 9.89 -26.59 -17.04
C MET A 120 11.33 -26.09 -17.24
N PRO A 121 11.68 -24.86 -16.79
CA PRO A 121 13.07 -24.42 -16.86
C PRO A 121 13.93 -25.42 -16.11
N PRO A 122 15.16 -25.69 -16.58
CA PRO A 122 16.06 -26.64 -15.91
C PRO A 122 16.20 -26.21 -14.46
N VAL A 123 16.07 -27.16 -13.53
CA VAL A 123 16.37 -26.97 -12.11
C VAL A 123 17.84 -26.57 -12.05
N ILE A 124 18.08 -25.28 -11.91
CA ILE A 124 19.41 -24.74 -11.74
C ILE A 124 19.79 -25.06 -10.30
N GLU A 125 20.65 -26.03 -10.10
CA GLU A 125 21.27 -26.40 -8.81
C GLU A 125 22.27 -25.34 -8.31
N GLN A 126 22.02 -24.08 -8.60
CA GLN A 126 22.78 -22.99 -7.99
C GLN A 126 22.15 -22.64 -6.63
N PRO A 127 22.96 -22.38 -5.59
CA PRO A 127 22.44 -21.91 -4.34
C PRO A 127 21.57 -20.67 -4.61
N TYR A 128 20.31 -20.75 -4.25
CA TYR A 128 19.38 -19.62 -4.44
C TYR A 128 19.92 -18.41 -3.68
N ASP A 129 20.48 -17.48 -4.43
CA ASP A 129 20.91 -16.21 -3.88
C ASP A 129 19.67 -15.41 -3.45
N LEU A 130 19.74 -14.81 -2.28
CA LEU A 130 18.67 -13.95 -1.74
C LEU A 130 18.22 -12.89 -2.77
N GLN A 131 19.15 -12.34 -3.54
CA GLN A 131 18.86 -11.35 -4.58
C GLN A 131 17.98 -11.91 -5.70
N SER A 132 18.19 -13.17 -6.09
CA SER A 132 17.36 -13.83 -7.10
C SER A 132 15.94 -14.04 -6.62
N LEU A 133 15.73 -14.43 -5.35
CA LEU A 133 14.41 -14.59 -4.73
C LEU A 133 13.68 -13.23 -4.63
N ILE A 134 14.38 -12.17 -4.23
CA ILE A 134 13.84 -10.81 -4.21
C ILE A 134 13.41 -10.38 -5.60
N ALA A 135 14.28 -10.54 -6.62
CA ALA A 135 13.97 -10.17 -8.00
C ALA A 135 12.73 -10.90 -8.53
N GLN A 136 12.62 -12.20 -8.26
CA GLN A 136 11.47 -13.00 -8.64
C GLN A 136 10.18 -12.55 -7.94
N ALA A 137 10.24 -12.32 -6.62
CA ALA A 137 9.09 -11.83 -5.86
C ALA A 137 8.61 -10.47 -6.37
N VAL A 138 9.52 -9.51 -6.58
CA VAL A 138 9.18 -8.18 -7.11
C VAL A 138 8.56 -8.27 -8.51
N ALA A 139 9.01 -9.21 -9.34
CA ALA A 139 8.46 -9.40 -10.69
C ALA A 139 7.06 -10.02 -10.68
N SER A 140 6.76 -10.95 -9.77
CA SER A 140 5.57 -11.82 -9.81
C SER A 140 4.53 -11.55 -8.71
N HIS A 141 4.84 -10.76 -7.67
CA HIS A 141 3.97 -10.63 -6.50
C HIS A 141 2.66 -9.87 -6.81
N PRO A 142 1.49 -10.43 -6.45
CA PRO A 142 0.18 -9.85 -6.79
C PRO A 142 -0.05 -8.45 -6.22
N SER A 143 0.48 -8.13 -5.04
CA SER A 143 0.29 -6.80 -4.42
C SER A 143 0.95 -5.70 -5.25
N ILE A 144 2.13 -5.96 -5.84
CA ILE A 144 2.83 -5.03 -6.73
C ILE A 144 2.06 -4.88 -8.06
N ALA A 145 1.59 -6.01 -8.62
CA ALA A 145 0.74 -5.97 -9.81
C ALA A 145 -0.55 -5.17 -9.58
N ALA A 146 -1.21 -5.37 -8.44
CA ALA A 146 -2.40 -4.59 -8.04
C ALA A 146 -2.10 -3.09 -7.93
N ALA A 147 -0.99 -2.70 -7.31
CA ALA A 147 -0.56 -1.31 -7.22
C ALA A 147 -0.25 -0.71 -8.60
N ARG A 148 0.39 -1.46 -9.52
CA ARG A 148 0.64 -1.04 -10.91
C ARG A 148 -0.66 -0.85 -11.69
N HIS A 149 -1.63 -1.76 -11.57
CA HIS A 149 -2.96 -1.59 -12.16
C HIS A 149 -3.71 -0.40 -11.55
N LYS A 150 -3.50 -0.07 -10.28
CA LYS A 150 -4.04 1.15 -9.67
C LYS A 150 -3.48 2.41 -10.33
N VAL A 151 -2.17 2.46 -10.62
CA VAL A 151 -1.56 3.57 -11.39
C VAL A 151 -2.21 3.68 -12.77
N ALA A 152 -2.36 2.56 -13.50
CA ALA A 152 -3.03 2.55 -14.80
C ALA A 152 -4.48 3.04 -14.72
N SER A 153 -5.24 2.59 -13.70
CA SER A 153 -6.61 3.04 -13.45
C SER A 153 -6.68 4.55 -13.21
N VAL A 154 -5.83 5.08 -12.33
CA VAL A 154 -5.81 6.52 -12.01
C VAL A 154 -5.33 7.36 -13.21
N SER A 155 -4.38 6.85 -14.03
CA SER A 155 -3.92 7.55 -15.22
C SER A 155 -5.04 7.75 -16.27
N ASN A 156 -5.95 6.79 -16.38
CA ASN A 156 -7.11 6.90 -17.26
C ASN A 156 -8.18 7.91 -16.78
N ARG A 157 -8.03 8.48 -15.58
CA ARG A 157 -8.85 9.61 -15.11
C ARG A 157 -8.43 10.94 -15.72
N ILE A 158 -7.17 11.06 -16.19
CA ILE A 158 -6.67 12.31 -16.78
C ILE A 158 -7.52 12.73 -17.99
N PRO A 159 -7.72 11.88 -19.03
CA PRO A 159 -8.56 12.25 -20.18
C PRO A 159 -10.01 12.49 -19.77
N GLN A 160 -10.55 11.79 -18.77
CA GLN A 160 -11.91 12.01 -18.25
C GLN A 160 -12.04 13.39 -17.58
N ALA A 161 -11.03 13.80 -16.80
CA ALA A 161 -11.04 15.07 -16.09
C ALA A 161 -10.84 16.29 -17.01
N THR A 162 -10.20 16.10 -18.17
CA THR A 162 -9.92 17.16 -19.15
C THR A 162 -10.95 17.20 -20.29
N ALA A 163 -11.78 16.18 -20.43
CA ALA A 163 -12.86 16.16 -21.41
C ALA A 163 -14.00 17.11 -21.01
N LEU A 164 -14.72 17.59 -22.02
CA LEU A 164 -15.99 18.26 -21.81
C LEU A 164 -17.05 17.23 -21.38
N ASP A 165 -18.04 17.69 -20.63
CA ASP A 165 -19.24 16.89 -20.35
C ASP A 165 -19.92 16.50 -21.67
N ASP A 166 -20.56 15.34 -21.73
CA ASP A 166 -21.23 14.88 -22.96
C ASP A 166 -22.36 15.81 -23.36
N PRO A 167 -22.57 16.04 -24.69
CA PRO A 167 -23.68 16.83 -25.15
C PRO A 167 -25.01 16.12 -24.84
N MET A 168 -25.97 16.88 -24.35
CA MET A 168 -27.29 16.36 -24.00
C MET A 168 -28.26 16.63 -25.14
N PHE A 169 -28.84 15.56 -25.71
CA PHE A 169 -29.95 15.63 -26.66
C PHE A 169 -31.26 15.42 -25.90
N ASN A 170 -32.22 16.31 -26.12
CA ASN A 170 -33.57 16.22 -25.58
C ASN A 170 -34.61 16.39 -26.66
N ASN A 171 -35.72 15.69 -26.53
CA ASN A 171 -36.92 15.86 -27.37
C ASN A 171 -38.10 16.03 -26.41
N THR A 172 -38.84 17.12 -26.60
CA THR A 172 -40.13 17.35 -25.97
C THR A 172 -41.22 17.23 -27.03
N PHE A 173 -42.23 16.41 -26.78
CA PHE A 173 -43.36 16.24 -27.68
C PHE A 173 -44.68 16.35 -26.90
N TRP A 174 -45.71 16.86 -27.61
CA TRP A 174 -47.08 16.93 -27.12
C TRP A 174 -47.89 15.88 -27.87
N PRO A 175 -48.28 14.75 -27.23
CA PRO A 175 -48.88 13.60 -27.92
C PRO A 175 -50.30 13.86 -28.43
N ILE A 176 -50.97 14.90 -27.91
CA ILE A 176 -52.32 15.30 -28.32
C ILE A 176 -52.21 16.67 -29.01
N GLN A 177 -52.66 16.76 -30.26
CA GLN A 177 -52.52 17.95 -31.10
C GLN A 177 -53.19 19.20 -30.49
N ASP A 178 -54.34 19.02 -29.82
CA ASP A 178 -55.05 20.10 -29.12
C ASP A 178 -54.33 20.66 -27.90
N GLN A 179 -53.34 19.90 -27.37
CA GLN A 179 -52.48 20.29 -26.25
C GLN A 179 -51.11 20.79 -26.71
N ALA A 180 -50.86 20.86 -28.01
CA ALA A 180 -49.61 21.40 -28.54
C ALA A 180 -49.37 22.84 -28.03
N LEU A 181 -48.08 23.18 -27.75
CA LEU A 181 -47.73 24.52 -27.30
C LEU A 181 -48.05 25.56 -28.37
N GLN A 182 -48.98 26.47 -28.10
CA GLN A 182 -49.33 27.56 -28.99
C GLN A 182 -48.28 28.68 -28.88
N THR A 183 -47.64 29.02 -29.97
CA THR A 183 -46.73 30.15 -30.11
C THR A 183 -47.26 31.17 -31.09
N ALA A 184 -46.62 32.35 -31.21
CA ALA A 184 -46.97 33.37 -32.22
C ALA A 184 -46.77 32.86 -33.67
N GLY A 185 -45.89 31.87 -33.88
CA GLY A 185 -45.61 31.26 -35.19
C GLY A 185 -46.48 30.06 -35.52
N GLY A 186 -47.30 29.55 -34.58
CA GLY A 186 -48.12 28.36 -34.76
C GLY A 186 -48.08 27.40 -33.57
N ARG A 187 -48.56 26.15 -33.78
CA ARG A 187 -48.54 25.09 -32.78
C ARG A 187 -47.28 24.24 -32.89
N ILE A 188 -46.55 24.06 -31.80
CA ILE A 188 -45.35 23.22 -31.73
C ILE A 188 -45.76 21.81 -31.28
N GLY A 189 -45.55 20.79 -32.15
CA GLY A 189 -45.77 19.39 -31.81
C GLY A 189 -44.53 18.71 -31.24
N HIS A 190 -43.35 19.03 -31.77
CA HIS A 190 -42.07 18.48 -31.35
C HIS A 190 -41.03 19.60 -31.19
N GLN A 191 -40.24 19.49 -30.15
CA GLN A 191 -39.10 20.36 -29.93
C GLN A 191 -37.86 19.52 -29.60
N PHE A 192 -36.86 19.59 -30.46
CA PHE A 192 -35.58 18.97 -30.31
C PHE A 192 -34.59 19.97 -29.74
N GLY A 193 -33.77 19.53 -28.82
CA GLY A 193 -32.72 20.35 -28.23
C GLY A 193 -31.39 19.59 -28.14
N LEU A 194 -30.30 20.25 -28.47
CA LEU A 194 -28.94 19.79 -28.22
C LEU A 194 -28.26 20.83 -27.33
N SER A 195 -27.76 20.43 -26.18
CA SER A 195 -27.08 21.34 -25.28
C SER A 195 -25.71 20.81 -24.85
N GLN A 196 -24.73 21.71 -24.74
CA GLN A 196 -23.36 21.41 -24.34
C GLN A 196 -22.95 22.34 -23.23
N LYS A 197 -22.55 21.76 -22.11
CA LYS A 197 -21.93 22.51 -21.03
C LYS A 197 -20.45 22.72 -21.32
N VAL A 198 -20.01 23.97 -21.28
CA VAL A 198 -18.62 24.38 -21.48
C VAL A 198 -18.15 25.07 -20.20
N PRO A 199 -17.40 24.40 -19.34
CA PRO A 199 -16.86 25.02 -18.14
C PRO A 199 -15.83 26.10 -18.53
N TRP A 200 -15.54 27.01 -17.61
CA TRP A 200 -14.48 27.98 -17.81
C TRP A 200 -13.18 27.28 -18.21
N PRO A 201 -12.44 27.74 -19.25
CA PRO A 201 -11.34 26.97 -19.86
C PRO A 201 -10.31 26.46 -18.86
N THR A 202 -9.88 27.30 -17.89
CA THR A 202 -8.90 26.91 -16.88
C THR A 202 -9.39 25.88 -15.86
N LYS A 203 -10.72 25.63 -15.77
CA LYS A 203 -11.26 24.60 -14.85
C LYS A 203 -10.89 23.20 -15.30
N LEU A 204 -10.91 22.93 -16.60
CA LEU A 204 -10.51 21.62 -17.15
C LEU A 204 -9.03 21.35 -16.92
N ASP A 205 -8.19 22.36 -17.20
CA ASP A 205 -6.73 22.24 -16.95
C ASP A 205 -6.44 21.98 -15.47
N ALA A 206 -7.12 22.69 -14.58
CA ALA A 206 -6.95 22.49 -13.14
C ALA A 206 -7.44 21.11 -12.67
N ARG A 207 -8.55 20.59 -13.21
CA ARG A 207 -9.00 19.21 -12.94
C ARG A 207 -8.00 18.19 -13.48
N GLY A 208 -7.47 18.40 -14.67
CA GLY A 208 -6.40 17.58 -15.23
C GLY A 208 -5.14 17.58 -14.37
N ALA A 209 -4.75 18.74 -13.82
CA ALA A 209 -3.61 18.85 -12.90
C ALA A 209 -3.85 18.03 -11.60
N VAL A 210 -5.05 18.05 -11.03
CA VAL A 210 -5.40 17.19 -9.88
C VAL A 210 -5.22 15.72 -10.24
N ALA A 211 -5.78 15.26 -11.37
CA ALA A 211 -5.68 13.87 -11.82
C ALA A 211 -4.21 13.45 -12.05
N GLN A 212 -3.37 14.32 -12.61
CA GLN A 212 -1.93 14.07 -12.77
C GLN A 212 -1.22 13.90 -11.42
N ARG A 213 -1.58 14.68 -10.39
CA ARG A 213 -1.01 14.53 -9.03
C ARG A 213 -1.51 13.25 -8.35
N GLU A 214 -2.74 12.81 -8.60
CA GLU A 214 -3.24 11.52 -8.13
C GLU A 214 -2.44 10.34 -8.70
N VAL A 215 -1.99 10.41 -9.95
CA VAL A 215 -1.08 9.41 -10.52
C VAL A 215 0.25 9.37 -9.78
N GLN A 216 0.79 10.54 -9.36
CA GLN A 216 2.04 10.58 -8.58
C GLN A 216 1.87 9.93 -7.20
N VAL A 217 0.73 10.12 -6.53
CA VAL A 217 0.40 9.43 -5.28
C VAL A 217 0.37 7.91 -5.50
N ALA A 218 -0.33 7.46 -6.55
CA ALA A 218 -0.41 6.02 -6.85
C ALA A 218 0.96 5.40 -7.20
N ARG A 219 1.87 6.15 -7.83
CA ARG A 219 3.26 5.69 -8.08
C ARG A 219 4.05 5.51 -6.78
N ALA A 220 3.87 6.39 -5.80
CA ALA A 220 4.50 6.23 -4.50
C ALA A 220 3.96 5.00 -3.74
N GLU A 221 2.68 4.63 -3.94
CA GLU A 221 2.10 3.38 -3.42
C GLU A 221 2.75 2.13 -4.05
N VAL A 222 3.10 2.16 -5.35
CA VAL A 222 3.86 1.07 -5.99
C VAL A 222 5.23 0.92 -5.33
N ALA A 223 5.98 2.01 -5.20
CA ALA A 223 7.30 1.96 -4.57
C ALA A 223 7.23 1.46 -3.11
N LYS A 224 6.17 1.83 -2.38
CA LYS A 224 5.92 1.31 -1.03
C LYS A 224 5.66 -0.20 -1.04
N ALA A 225 4.80 -0.70 -1.93
CA ALA A 225 4.49 -2.12 -2.05
C ALA A 225 5.73 -2.95 -2.44
N GLU A 226 6.59 -2.43 -3.32
CA GLU A 226 7.86 -3.08 -3.68
C GLU A 226 8.78 -3.22 -2.46
N ARG A 227 8.93 -2.18 -1.63
CA ARG A 227 9.74 -2.26 -0.40
C ARG A 227 9.15 -3.19 0.65
N GLU A 228 7.82 -3.27 0.76
CA GLU A 228 7.15 -4.20 1.66
C GLU A 228 7.36 -5.66 1.26
N VAL A 229 7.30 -5.96 -0.03
CA VAL A 229 7.58 -7.32 -0.55
C VAL A 229 9.05 -7.68 -0.35
N VAL A 230 9.98 -6.77 -0.65
CA VAL A 230 11.42 -7.00 -0.44
C VAL A 230 11.74 -7.32 1.03
N GLU A 231 11.18 -6.52 1.97
CA GLU A 231 11.33 -6.79 3.40
C GLU A 231 10.76 -8.16 3.77
N ALA A 232 9.53 -8.48 3.34
CA ALA A 232 8.88 -9.75 3.67
C ALA A 232 9.70 -10.96 3.18
N VAL A 233 10.26 -10.89 1.97
CA VAL A 233 11.12 -11.96 1.43
C VAL A 233 12.40 -12.10 2.25
N ARG A 234 13.05 -10.99 2.62
CA ARG A 234 14.25 -11.02 3.45
C ARG A 234 13.96 -11.63 4.83
N LEU A 235 12.88 -11.22 5.48
CA LEU A 235 12.51 -11.76 6.79
C LEU A 235 12.23 -13.26 6.72
N ALA A 236 11.44 -13.72 5.75
CA ALA A 236 11.16 -15.15 5.57
C ALA A 236 12.42 -15.96 5.25
N TYR A 237 13.34 -15.39 4.48
CA TYR A 237 14.65 -16.01 4.20
C TYR A 237 15.48 -16.16 5.48
N TYR A 238 15.54 -15.13 6.35
CA TYR A 238 16.30 -15.18 7.59
C TYR A 238 15.67 -16.13 8.62
N GLU A 239 14.34 -16.26 8.64
CA GLU A 239 13.65 -17.24 9.46
C GLU A 239 13.97 -18.67 9.01
N LEU A 240 13.99 -18.90 7.70
CA LEU A 240 14.35 -20.20 7.14
C LEU A 240 15.81 -20.55 7.42
N TRP A 241 16.73 -19.58 7.21
CA TRP A 241 18.13 -19.73 7.55
C TRP A 241 18.33 -20.05 9.04
N LEU A 242 17.60 -19.34 9.92
CA LEU A 242 17.68 -19.58 11.37
C LEU A 242 17.22 -20.99 11.74
N ALA A 243 16.13 -21.47 11.14
CA ALA A 243 15.63 -22.82 11.41
C ALA A 243 16.65 -23.88 10.96
N ASP A 244 17.29 -23.67 9.82
CA ASP A 244 18.33 -24.58 9.31
C ASP A 244 19.59 -24.57 10.18
N GLU A 245 20.06 -23.40 10.58
CA GLU A 245 21.23 -23.25 11.45
C GLU A 245 20.98 -23.84 12.85
N LEU A 246 19.75 -23.68 13.39
CA LEU A 246 19.39 -24.30 14.68
C LEU A 246 19.34 -25.83 14.58
N ILE A 247 18.87 -26.40 13.47
CA ILE A 247 18.94 -27.86 13.24
C ILE A 247 20.38 -28.31 13.25
N ARG A 248 21.26 -27.65 12.49
CA ARG A 248 22.70 -27.97 12.44
C ARG A 248 23.36 -27.90 13.83
N ILE A 249 23.08 -26.84 14.61
CA ILE A 249 23.60 -26.71 15.97
C ILE A 249 23.14 -27.88 16.86
N VAL A 250 21.88 -28.28 16.77
CA VAL A 250 21.36 -29.39 17.58
C VAL A 250 21.94 -30.73 17.11
N GLU A 251 22.08 -30.96 15.80
CA GLU A 251 22.72 -32.16 15.25
C GLU A 251 24.21 -32.26 15.66
N ASP A 252 24.97 -31.14 15.61
CA ASP A 252 26.37 -31.09 16.12
C ASP A 252 26.41 -31.42 17.63
N ASN A 253 25.39 -31.08 18.39
CA ASN A 253 25.30 -31.38 19.82
C ASN A 253 24.82 -32.80 20.15
N GLU A 254 24.16 -33.51 19.20
CA GLU A 254 23.86 -34.95 19.36
C GLU A 254 25.15 -35.78 19.49
N GLU A 255 26.18 -35.45 18.70
CA GLU A 255 27.48 -36.12 18.80
C GLU A 255 28.10 -35.91 20.20
N LEU A 256 28.06 -34.67 20.69
CA LEU A 256 28.57 -34.33 22.03
C LEU A 256 27.82 -35.06 23.15
N VAL A 257 26.48 -35.20 23.04
CA VAL A 257 25.70 -35.95 24.03
C VAL A 257 25.98 -37.46 23.94
N SER A 258 26.18 -38.00 22.73
CA SER A 258 26.62 -39.40 22.56
C SER A 258 27.97 -39.68 23.26
N ASP A 259 28.90 -38.74 23.22
CA ASP A 259 30.15 -38.83 23.95
C ASP A 259 29.92 -38.81 25.49
N LEU A 260 29.02 -37.94 25.98
CA LEU A 260 28.65 -37.90 27.39
C LEU A 260 27.99 -39.22 27.85
N ILE A 261 27.15 -39.84 27.02
CA ILE A 261 26.55 -41.15 27.30
C ILE A 261 27.68 -42.20 27.42
N THR A 262 28.59 -42.23 26.45
CA THR A 262 29.73 -43.17 26.45
C THR A 262 30.59 -43.02 27.69
N VAL A 263 30.94 -41.80 28.10
CA VAL A 263 31.72 -41.51 29.30
C VAL A 263 30.98 -41.92 30.58
N SER A 264 29.64 -41.66 30.65
CA SER A 264 28.84 -42.05 31.82
C SER A 264 28.68 -43.57 31.93
N GLU A 265 28.54 -44.29 30.81
CA GLU A 265 28.54 -45.77 30.80
C GLU A 265 29.88 -46.35 31.25
N ALA A 266 31.02 -45.80 30.76
CA ALA A 266 32.33 -46.27 31.16
C ALA A 266 32.51 -46.11 32.69
N ARG A 267 32.07 -44.99 33.25
CA ARG A 267 32.13 -44.73 34.68
C ARG A 267 31.18 -45.69 35.48
N TYR A 268 29.97 -45.96 34.96
CA TYR A 268 29.07 -46.91 35.55
C TYR A 268 29.70 -48.33 35.62
N LYS A 269 30.35 -48.77 34.53
CA LYS A 269 31.09 -50.05 34.52
C LYS A 269 32.25 -50.08 35.56
N ALA A 270 32.79 -48.91 35.92
CA ALA A 270 33.80 -48.76 36.96
C ALA A 270 33.22 -48.61 38.37
N GLY A 271 31.90 -48.68 38.58
CA GLY A 271 31.23 -48.57 39.87
C GLY A 271 30.52 -47.25 40.15
N GLY A 272 30.38 -46.39 39.12
CA GLY A 272 29.64 -45.15 39.22
C GLY A 272 28.11 -45.30 39.22
N SER A 273 27.40 -44.20 39.21
CA SER A 273 25.94 -44.16 39.32
C SER A 273 25.22 -44.48 37.99
N GLN A 274 24.26 -45.40 37.98
CA GLN A 274 23.37 -45.62 36.84
C GLN A 274 22.51 -44.40 36.55
N GLN A 275 22.26 -43.55 37.52
CA GLN A 275 21.49 -42.32 37.36
C GLN A 275 22.14 -41.37 36.37
N ASP A 276 23.46 -41.32 36.28
CA ASP A 276 24.21 -40.45 35.37
C ASP A 276 23.98 -40.89 33.92
N VAL A 277 23.97 -42.21 33.64
CA VAL A 277 23.68 -42.74 32.31
C VAL A 277 22.27 -42.35 31.87
N LEU A 278 21.27 -42.59 32.73
CA LEU A 278 19.86 -42.26 32.41
C LEU A 278 19.66 -40.74 32.23
N ARG A 279 20.44 -39.89 32.92
CA ARG A 279 20.38 -38.44 32.70
C ARG A 279 21.01 -38.05 31.37
N ALA A 280 22.09 -38.69 30.95
CA ALA A 280 22.72 -38.44 29.67
C ALA A 280 21.79 -38.88 28.51
N GLU A 281 21.17 -40.06 28.61
CA GLU A 281 20.15 -40.51 27.65
C GLU A 281 18.95 -39.55 27.55
N LEU A 282 18.47 -39.03 28.70
CA LEU A 282 17.40 -38.05 28.73
C LEU A 282 17.79 -36.71 28.01
N GLU A 283 19.06 -36.31 28.03
CA GLU A 283 19.51 -35.15 27.26
C GLU A 283 19.44 -35.43 25.75
N GLY A 284 19.79 -36.66 25.31
CA GLY A 284 19.62 -37.08 23.91
C GLY A 284 18.16 -37.04 23.46
N ASP A 285 17.23 -37.60 24.26
CA ASP A 285 15.80 -37.55 23.97
C ASP A 285 15.26 -36.12 23.83
N LYS A 286 15.78 -35.17 24.64
CA LYS A 286 15.42 -33.74 24.53
C LYS A 286 15.91 -33.09 23.25
N LEU A 287 17.11 -33.47 22.77
CA LEU A 287 17.60 -32.98 21.49
C LEU A 287 16.75 -33.50 20.33
N GLU A 288 16.33 -34.77 20.38
CA GLU A 288 15.43 -35.35 19.37
C GLU A 288 14.08 -34.62 19.33
N ASP A 289 13.46 -34.33 20.48
CA ASP A 289 12.22 -33.52 20.55
C ASP A 289 12.43 -32.10 19.96
N GLN A 290 13.57 -31.47 20.25
CA GLN A 290 13.92 -30.17 19.68
C GLN A 290 14.08 -30.26 18.16
N LEU A 291 14.70 -31.30 17.61
CA LEU A 291 14.86 -31.50 16.16
C LEU A 291 13.48 -31.67 15.49
N ILE A 292 12.56 -32.43 16.06
CA ILE A 292 11.19 -32.56 15.52
C ILE A 292 10.54 -31.18 15.41
N SER A 293 10.64 -30.38 16.46
CA SER A 293 10.08 -29.03 16.48
C SER A 293 10.74 -28.09 15.46
N LEU A 294 12.06 -28.11 15.34
CA LEU A 294 12.83 -27.30 14.40
C LEU A 294 12.59 -27.67 12.96
N ARG A 295 12.50 -28.99 12.65
CA ARG A 295 12.15 -29.46 11.30
C ARG A 295 10.76 -28.97 10.88
N ARG A 296 9.78 -28.97 11.79
CA ARG A 296 8.47 -28.38 11.53
C ARG A 296 8.57 -26.85 11.26
N GLN A 297 9.37 -26.12 12.05
CA GLN A 297 9.58 -24.67 11.84
C GLN A 297 10.25 -24.41 10.47
N LYS A 298 11.22 -25.22 10.09
CA LYS A 298 11.87 -25.13 8.77
C LYS A 298 10.87 -25.28 7.64
N GLU A 299 9.98 -26.29 7.70
CA GLU A 299 8.96 -26.49 6.66
C GLU A 299 7.93 -25.34 6.62
N GLN A 300 7.57 -24.76 7.76
CA GLN A 300 6.72 -23.58 7.82
C GLN A 300 7.41 -22.38 7.15
N ALA A 301 8.65 -22.09 7.49
CA ALA A 301 9.41 -20.99 6.90
C ALA A 301 9.62 -21.18 5.37
N ARG A 302 9.83 -22.43 4.91
CA ARG A 302 9.88 -22.75 3.48
C ARG A 302 8.55 -22.46 2.78
N ALA A 303 7.43 -22.82 3.39
CA ALA A 303 6.11 -22.55 2.85
C ALA A 303 5.83 -21.05 2.75
N ASP A 304 6.20 -20.28 3.78
CA ASP A 304 6.03 -18.82 3.80
C ASP A 304 6.87 -18.14 2.72
N LEU A 305 8.15 -18.52 2.60
CA LEU A 305 9.03 -18.02 1.54
C LEU A 305 8.49 -18.41 0.15
N GLY A 306 8.06 -19.68 -0.04
CA GLY A 306 7.47 -20.17 -1.28
C GLY A 306 6.22 -19.37 -1.70
N THR A 307 5.39 -18.99 -0.73
CA THR A 307 4.21 -18.16 -0.97
C THR A 307 4.59 -16.76 -1.45
N LEU A 308 5.60 -16.13 -0.85
CA LEU A 308 6.08 -14.79 -1.23
C LEU A 308 6.70 -14.77 -2.62
N VAL A 309 7.48 -15.79 -2.96
CA VAL A 309 8.16 -15.93 -4.26
C VAL A 309 7.24 -16.57 -5.33
N ARG A 310 6.08 -17.10 -4.92
CA ARG A 310 5.12 -17.82 -5.76
C ARG A 310 5.71 -19.06 -6.41
N GLN A 311 6.49 -19.80 -5.66
CA GLN A 311 7.01 -21.10 -6.06
C GLN A 311 6.49 -22.21 -5.16
N PRO A 312 6.31 -23.42 -5.72
CA PRO A 312 5.99 -24.60 -4.91
C PRO A 312 7.08 -24.88 -3.87
N VAL A 313 6.70 -25.31 -2.68
CA VAL A 313 7.60 -25.55 -1.54
C VAL A 313 8.74 -26.54 -1.89
N HIS A 314 8.48 -27.53 -2.73
CA HIS A 314 9.48 -28.53 -3.14
C HIS A 314 10.60 -27.95 -4.01
N LEU A 315 10.41 -26.76 -4.61
CA LEU A 315 11.43 -26.02 -5.37
C LEU A 315 12.22 -25.03 -4.50
N MET A 316 11.83 -24.84 -3.22
CA MET A 316 12.56 -23.96 -2.32
C MET A 316 13.86 -24.63 -1.85
N PRO A 317 14.93 -23.84 -1.66
CA PRO A 317 16.21 -24.37 -1.22
C PRO A 317 16.10 -25.09 0.12
N THR A 318 16.92 -26.13 0.29
CA THR A 318 16.99 -26.92 1.52
C THR A 318 18.19 -26.56 2.39
N ALA A 319 19.20 -25.97 1.80
CA ALA A 319 20.41 -25.53 2.49
C ALA A 319 20.82 -24.12 2.01
N PHE A 320 21.32 -23.33 2.92
CA PHE A 320 21.77 -21.96 2.66
C PHE A 320 23.26 -21.82 2.92
N ALA A 321 23.88 -20.91 2.18
CA ALA A 321 25.22 -20.46 2.49
C ALA A 321 25.23 -19.74 3.86
N GLU A 322 26.41 -19.63 4.46
CA GLU A 322 26.59 -18.88 5.70
C GLU A 322 26.02 -17.46 5.58
N LEU A 323 25.22 -17.03 6.57
CA LEU A 323 24.66 -15.70 6.59
C LEU A 323 25.75 -14.67 6.93
N ASN A 324 26.23 -13.99 5.91
CA ASN A 324 27.16 -12.87 6.07
C ASN A 324 26.39 -11.59 6.38
N VAL A 325 26.39 -11.21 7.65
CA VAL A 325 25.76 -9.95 8.10
C VAL A 325 26.85 -8.94 8.37
N THR A 326 26.68 -7.72 7.88
CA THR A 326 27.58 -6.61 8.20
C THR A 326 27.44 -6.27 9.69
N GLU A 327 28.49 -6.53 10.46
CA GLU A 327 28.53 -6.29 11.92
C GLU A 327 28.80 -4.81 12.26
N THR A 328 28.56 -3.89 11.34
CA THR A 328 28.72 -2.45 11.57
C THR A 328 27.34 -1.81 11.65
N ALA A 329 27.04 -1.23 12.80
CA ALA A 329 25.77 -0.53 12.97
C ALA A 329 25.79 0.82 12.24
N PRO A 330 24.74 1.12 11.46
CA PRO A 330 24.68 2.32 10.63
C PRO A 330 24.45 3.59 11.48
N GLN A 331 24.97 4.74 11.02
CA GLN A 331 24.80 6.03 11.72
C GLN A 331 23.38 6.56 11.54
N LEU A 332 22.72 6.88 12.66
CA LEU A 332 21.32 7.33 12.68
C LEU A 332 21.07 8.58 11.82
N GLU A 333 21.95 9.57 11.89
CA GLU A 333 21.78 10.85 11.18
C GLU A 333 21.81 10.68 9.65
N VAL A 334 22.68 9.79 9.16
CA VAL A 334 22.76 9.45 7.73
C VAL A 334 21.48 8.74 7.29
N LEU A 335 20.99 7.78 8.08
CA LEU A 335 19.75 7.06 7.79
C LEU A 335 18.53 8.00 7.78
N VAL A 336 18.44 8.94 8.72
CA VAL A 336 17.35 9.91 8.78
C VAL A 336 17.38 10.82 7.55
N ALA A 337 18.55 11.33 7.15
CA ALA A 337 18.69 12.17 5.98
C ALA A 337 18.31 11.44 4.68
N SER A 338 18.77 10.18 4.52
CA SER A 338 18.40 9.33 3.39
C SER A 338 16.91 9.01 3.37
N ALA A 339 16.31 8.71 4.53
CA ALA A 339 14.89 8.41 4.64
C ALA A 339 14.00 9.62 4.29
N GLU A 340 14.40 10.85 4.63
CA GLU A 340 13.65 12.04 4.25
C GLU A 340 13.57 12.23 2.73
N GLN A 341 14.54 11.72 1.98
CA GLN A 341 14.60 11.82 0.52
C GLN A 341 13.98 10.59 -0.17
N CYS A 342 14.25 9.39 0.31
CA CYS A 342 13.95 8.14 -0.37
C CYS A 342 12.64 7.47 0.10
N ASN A 343 12.16 7.73 1.33
CA ASN A 343 11.04 6.98 1.88
C ASN A 343 9.76 7.15 1.05
N PRO A 344 9.19 6.04 0.49
CA PRO A 344 8.03 6.13 -0.39
C PRO A 344 6.79 6.71 0.28
N THR A 345 6.61 6.50 1.59
CA THR A 345 5.48 7.07 2.34
C THR A 345 5.58 8.59 2.44
N LEU A 346 6.78 9.14 2.70
CA LEU A 346 7.00 10.59 2.73
C LEU A 346 6.88 11.22 1.33
N GLN A 347 7.32 10.52 0.29
CA GLN A 347 7.14 10.93 -1.11
C GLN A 347 5.66 10.91 -1.50
N GLY A 348 4.91 9.88 -1.09
CA GLY A 348 3.47 9.79 -1.29
C GLY A 348 2.73 10.95 -0.63
N LEU A 349 3.04 11.28 0.62
CA LEU A 349 2.46 12.43 1.33
C LEU A 349 2.86 13.77 0.69
N ALA A 350 4.08 13.90 0.14
CA ALA A 350 4.47 15.08 -0.62
C ALA A 350 3.65 15.22 -1.93
N ALA A 351 3.39 14.11 -2.62
CA ALA A 351 2.52 14.09 -3.79
C ALA A 351 1.06 14.41 -3.42
N GLU A 352 0.57 13.92 -2.27
CA GLU A 352 -0.76 14.28 -1.74
C GLU A 352 -0.88 15.78 -1.46
N ILE A 353 0.14 16.40 -0.85
CA ILE A 353 0.17 17.86 -0.64
C ILE A 353 0.09 18.59 -1.98
N ALA A 354 0.82 18.13 -3.00
CA ALA A 354 0.77 18.71 -4.33
C ALA A 354 -0.62 18.54 -4.99
N ARG A 355 -1.27 17.39 -4.81
CA ARG A 355 -2.66 17.15 -5.22
C ARG A 355 -3.63 18.10 -4.51
N ASP A 356 -3.50 18.25 -3.20
CA ASP A 356 -4.41 19.08 -2.40
C ASP A 356 -4.25 20.57 -2.72
N ARG A 357 -3.04 21.04 -3.10
CA ARG A 357 -2.82 22.38 -3.69
C ARG A 357 -3.55 22.53 -5.03
N ALA A 358 -3.51 21.51 -5.88
CA ALA A 358 -4.25 21.55 -7.14
C ALA A 358 -5.77 21.56 -6.90
N LYS A 359 -6.26 20.81 -5.91
CA LYS A 359 -7.68 20.86 -5.49
C LYS A 359 -8.09 22.24 -4.96
N GLU A 360 -7.24 22.90 -4.19
CA GLU A 360 -7.48 24.28 -3.75
C GLU A 360 -7.58 25.24 -4.95
N THR A 361 -6.74 25.05 -5.97
CA THR A 361 -6.85 25.81 -7.22
C THR A 361 -8.20 25.56 -7.92
N VAL A 362 -8.66 24.30 -8.00
CA VAL A 362 -9.98 23.97 -8.55
C VAL A 362 -11.09 24.64 -7.74
N ALA A 363 -11.01 24.66 -6.42
CA ALA A 363 -11.98 25.33 -5.55
C ALA A 363 -11.99 26.87 -5.80
N CYS A 364 -10.84 27.51 -5.94
CA CYS A 364 -10.74 28.91 -6.32
C CYS A 364 -11.40 29.21 -7.67
N LEU A 365 -11.28 28.30 -8.63
CA LEU A 365 -11.86 28.49 -9.97
C LEU A 365 -13.40 28.37 -10.00
N GLN A 366 -14.04 27.90 -8.93
CA GLN A 366 -15.50 27.88 -8.83
C GLN A 366 -16.14 29.29 -8.81
N GLN A 367 -15.36 30.32 -8.59
CA GLN A 367 -15.83 31.73 -8.72
C GLN A 367 -16.08 32.17 -10.16
N TYR A 368 -15.57 31.43 -11.16
CA TYR A 368 -15.79 31.76 -12.57
C TYR A 368 -17.05 31.07 -13.11
N PRO A 369 -17.77 31.73 -14.05
CA PRO A 369 -18.99 31.16 -14.64
C PRO A 369 -18.68 29.95 -15.53
N ASP A 370 -19.65 29.06 -15.66
CA ASP A 370 -19.68 28.05 -16.72
C ASP A 370 -20.70 28.48 -17.78
N PHE A 371 -20.45 28.06 -19.02
CA PHE A 371 -21.33 28.35 -20.15
C PHE A 371 -22.14 27.10 -20.50
N ASN A 372 -23.38 27.32 -20.97
CA ASN A 372 -24.22 26.28 -21.58
C ASN A 372 -24.65 26.77 -22.94
N LEU A 373 -24.22 26.08 -23.98
CA LEU A 373 -24.59 26.37 -25.36
C LEU A 373 -25.69 25.41 -25.78
N GLY A 374 -26.79 25.94 -26.36
CA GLY A 374 -27.89 25.13 -26.82
C GLY A 374 -28.32 25.48 -28.23
N LEU A 375 -28.74 24.46 -28.98
CA LEU A 375 -29.38 24.56 -30.27
C LEU A 375 -30.76 23.89 -30.12
N GLY A 376 -31.82 24.61 -30.44
CA GLY A 376 -33.18 24.11 -30.43
C GLY A 376 -33.78 24.15 -31.83
N TYR A 377 -34.56 23.12 -32.16
CA TYR A 377 -35.36 23.03 -33.37
C TYR A 377 -36.77 22.65 -32.98
N SER A 378 -37.74 23.50 -33.36
CA SER A 378 -39.16 23.30 -33.06
C SER A 378 -39.94 23.11 -34.37
N ILE A 379 -40.63 21.98 -34.49
CA ILE A 379 -41.50 21.68 -35.60
C ILE A 379 -42.83 22.35 -35.32
N VAL A 380 -43.21 23.26 -36.23
CA VAL A 380 -44.45 24.04 -36.14
C VAL A 380 -45.46 23.45 -37.12
N SER A 381 -46.70 23.24 -36.66
CA SER A 381 -47.79 22.73 -37.48
C SER A 381 -48.34 23.82 -38.42
N ASP A 382 -48.52 23.48 -39.70
CA ASP A 382 -49.12 24.34 -40.75
C ASP A 382 -50.66 24.34 -40.77
N ASP A 383 -51.28 23.72 -39.71
CA ASP A 383 -52.75 23.53 -39.72
C ASP A 383 -53.50 24.86 -39.77
N SER A 384 -54.35 25.01 -40.78
CA SER A 384 -55.08 26.23 -41.08
C SER A 384 -56.11 26.67 -40.05
N ASN A 385 -56.33 25.88 -39.00
CA ASN A 385 -57.20 26.21 -37.86
C ASN A 385 -56.58 27.07 -36.80
N VAL A 386 -55.33 27.52 -37.01
CA VAL A 386 -54.65 28.46 -36.07
C VAL A 386 -55.22 29.86 -36.27
N ILE A 387 -55.86 30.37 -35.23
CA ILE A 387 -56.66 31.64 -35.25
C ILE A 387 -55.75 32.90 -35.39
N SER A 388 -54.42 32.79 -35.44
CA SER A 388 -53.50 33.92 -35.51
C SER A 388 -53.11 34.25 -36.97
N PRO A 389 -53.40 35.46 -37.48
CA PRO A 389 -52.97 35.87 -38.80
C PRO A 389 -51.48 36.06 -38.98
N VAL A 390 -50.73 35.91 -37.91
CA VAL A 390 -49.25 36.04 -37.86
C VAL A 390 -48.55 34.67 -37.85
N ALA A 391 -49.30 33.56 -37.72
CA ALA A 391 -48.76 32.21 -37.74
C ALA A 391 -48.39 31.85 -39.19
N ASN A 392 -47.09 31.70 -39.47
CA ASN A 392 -46.58 31.40 -40.79
C ASN A 392 -46.29 29.92 -41.05
N GLY A 393 -46.48 29.04 -40.04
CA GLY A 393 -46.24 27.60 -40.13
C GLY A 393 -44.79 27.19 -40.33
N HIS A 394 -43.85 28.11 -40.28
CA HIS A 394 -42.42 27.79 -40.45
C HIS A 394 -41.80 27.28 -39.16
N ASP A 395 -40.99 26.24 -39.30
CA ASP A 395 -40.18 25.70 -38.21
C ASP A 395 -39.24 26.74 -37.60
N ASN A 396 -39.02 26.64 -36.29
CA ASN A 396 -38.15 27.56 -35.55
C ASN A 396 -36.82 26.93 -35.18
N ILE A 397 -35.74 27.66 -35.44
CA ILE A 397 -34.41 27.36 -34.93
C ILE A 397 -34.05 28.43 -33.89
N ASN A 398 -33.62 27.98 -32.72
CA ASN A 398 -33.16 28.89 -31.68
C ASN A 398 -31.77 28.49 -31.15
N PHE A 399 -30.98 29.49 -30.83
CA PHE A 399 -29.68 29.34 -30.16
C PHE A 399 -29.82 29.87 -28.73
N THR A 400 -29.39 29.03 -27.77
CA THR A 400 -29.42 29.39 -26.36
C THR A 400 -28.00 29.50 -25.83
N VAL A 401 -27.69 30.59 -25.14
CA VAL A 401 -26.48 30.78 -24.40
C VAL A 401 -26.85 31.00 -22.94
N GLY A 402 -26.55 30.04 -22.09
CA GLY A 402 -26.72 30.12 -20.65
C GLY A 402 -25.39 30.40 -19.95
N ILE A 403 -25.41 31.15 -18.89
CA ILE A 403 -24.23 31.44 -18.05
C ILE A 403 -24.59 31.13 -16.60
N THR A 404 -23.78 30.29 -15.94
CA THR A 404 -23.93 30.01 -14.51
C THR A 404 -23.35 31.17 -13.70
N LEU A 405 -24.16 31.83 -12.91
CA LEU A 405 -23.70 32.96 -12.06
C LEU A 405 -23.32 32.47 -10.67
N PRO A 406 -22.02 32.51 -10.29
CA PRO A 406 -21.56 32.07 -8.97
C PRO A 406 -21.82 33.16 -7.91
N ILE A 407 -23.07 33.40 -7.56
CA ILE A 407 -23.50 34.49 -6.65
C ILE A 407 -23.34 34.12 -5.17
N TRP A 408 -23.35 32.82 -4.85
CA TRP A 408 -23.28 32.34 -3.48
C TRP A 408 -21.83 32.37 -2.97
N ARG A 409 -21.33 33.55 -2.60
CA ARG A 409 -19.93 33.77 -2.20
C ARG A 409 -19.55 32.97 -0.96
N ASP A 410 -20.43 32.84 0.02
CA ASP A 410 -20.18 32.07 1.23
C ASP A 410 -19.93 30.59 0.94
N LYS A 411 -20.71 29.99 0.02
CA LYS A 411 -20.49 28.62 -0.45
C LYS A 411 -19.12 28.46 -1.10
N ILE A 412 -18.72 29.40 -1.96
CA ILE A 412 -17.44 29.34 -2.66
C ILE A 412 -16.29 29.49 -1.66
N ASN A 413 -16.37 30.45 -0.76
CA ASN A 413 -15.36 30.68 0.28
C ASN A 413 -15.24 29.48 1.23
N ALA A 414 -16.36 28.86 1.59
CA ALA A 414 -16.34 27.63 2.39
C ALA A 414 -15.61 26.49 1.67
N GLY A 415 -15.84 26.29 0.36
CA GLY A 415 -15.12 25.27 -0.43
C GLY A 415 -13.62 25.55 -0.57
N ILE A 416 -13.21 26.82 -0.69
CA ILE A 416 -11.79 27.21 -0.70
C ILE A 416 -11.15 26.92 0.67
N ASN A 417 -11.83 27.29 1.76
CA ASN A 417 -11.35 27.05 3.12
C ASN A 417 -11.25 25.56 3.42
N GLU A 418 -12.23 24.75 2.99
CA GLU A 418 -12.20 23.30 3.09
C GLU A 418 -10.95 22.73 2.42
N ALA A 419 -10.68 23.10 1.16
CA ALA A 419 -9.51 22.65 0.43
C ALA A 419 -8.19 23.07 1.10
N ALA A 420 -8.12 24.30 1.63
CA ALA A 420 -6.96 24.82 2.36
C ALA A 420 -6.73 24.04 3.67
N HIS A 421 -7.79 23.74 4.44
CA HIS A 421 -7.68 22.94 5.66
C HIS A 421 -7.30 21.50 5.35
N GLN A 422 -7.82 20.90 4.26
CA GLN A 422 -7.42 19.57 3.81
C GLN A 422 -5.93 19.52 3.48
N ARG A 423 -5.42 20.50 2.72
CA ARG A 423 -3.98 20.60 2.45
C ARG A 423 -3.16 20.71 3.75
N ASN A 424 -3.57 21.57 4.69
CA ASN A 424 -2.87 21.74 5.95
C ASN A 424 -2.91 20.45 6.81
N SER A 425 -4.03 19.72 6.78
CA SER A 425 -4.13 18.38 7.40
C SER A 425 -3.10 17.42 6.83
N THR A 426 -2.93 17.38 5.50
CA THR A 426 -1.94 16.51 4.85
C THR A 426 -0.50 16.94 5.16
N ILE A 427 -0.22 18.24 5.30
CA ILE A 427 1.09 18.75 5.74
C ILE A 427 1.41 18.23 7.14
N ASN A 428 0.49 18.37 8.09
CA ASN A 428 0.68 17.90 9.46
C ASN A 428 0.82 16.36 9.54
N ARG A 429 0.09 15.62 8.68
CA ARG A 429 0.27 14.15 8.54
C ARG A 429 1.68 13.80 8.08
N ARG A 430 2.25 14.56 7.14
CA ARG A 430 3.63 14.34 6.68
C ARG A 430 4.64 14.62 7.79
N GLU A 431 4.46 15.68 8.58
CA GLU A 431 5.32 15.96 9.74
C GLU A 431 5.21 14.87 10.79
N ALA A 432 4.01 14.45 11.16
CA ALA A 432 3.80 13.37 12.10
C ALA A 432 4.44 12.05 11.63
N GLU A 433 4.37 11.74 10.33
CA GLU A 433 5.02 10.54 9.79
C GLU A 433 6.54 10.64 9.80
N ARG A 434 7.08 11.83 9.51
CA ARG A 434 8.53 12.10 9.65
C ARG A 434 9.02 11.85 11.08
N ASP A 435 8.27 12.31 12.08
CA ASP A 435 8.62 12.10 13.49
C ASP A 435 8.54 10.62 13.89
N ARG A 436 7.49 9.91 13.42
CA ARG A 436 7.34 8.46 13.62
C ARG A 436 8.49 7.69 12.99
N LEU A 437 8.89 8.05 11.78
CA LEU A 437 9.99 7.43 11.05
C LEU A 437 11.31 7.62 11.79
N ARG A 438 11.61 8.86 12.26
CA ARG A 438 12.80 9.13 13.07
C ARG A 438 12.82 8.30 14.36
N GLY A 439 11.68 8.21 15.05
CA GLY A 439 11.55 7.36 16.24
C GLY A 439 11.73 5.87 15.96
N ARG A 440 11.23 5.39 14.81
CA ARG A 440 11.39 3.99 14.36
C ARG A 440 12.85 3.69 14.05
N LEU A 441 13.53 4.52 13.26
CA LEU A 441 14.95 4.37 12.94
C LEU A 441 15.82 4.36 14.20
N ARG A 442 15.56 5.25 15.17
CA ARG A 442 16.30 5.26 16.44
C ARG A 442 16.18 3.94 17.18
N ARG A 443 14.98 3.34 17.24
CA ARG A 443 14.79 2.03 17.89
C ARG A 443 15.49 0.91 17.13
N GLN A 444 15.39 0.88 15.80
CA GLN A 444 16.03 -0.13 14.97
C GLN A 444 17.55 -0.06 15.02
N VAL A 445 18.12 1.14 14.99
CA VAL A 445 19.57 1.36 15.13
C VAL A 445 20.04 0.91 16.51
N ALA A 446 19.32 1.25 17.59
CA ALA A 446 19.67 0.79 18.93
C ALA A 446 19.62 -0.75 19.05
N ALA A 447 18.62 -1.40 18.41
CA ALA A 447 18.53 -2.85 18.37
C ALA A 447 19.69 -3.48 17.58
N ALA A 448 20.10 -2.88 16.46
CA ALA A 448 21.25 -3.33 15.68
C ALA A 448 22.56 -3.22 16.48
N TYR A 449 22.80 -2.10 17.17
CA TYR A 449 23.97 -1.95 18.06
C TYR A 449 24.00 -3.01 19.16
N ALA A 450 22.89 -3.22 19.85
CA ALA A 450 22.80 -4.23 20.90
C ALA A 450 23.05 -5.65 20.35
N ALA A 451 22.57 -5.97 19.17
CA ALA A 451 22.81 -7.25 18.53
C ALA A 451 24.29 -7.46 18.16
N VAL A 452 24.97 -6.42 17.66
CA VAL A 452 26.40 -6.48 17.35
C VAL A 452 27.22 -6.72 18.64
N GLU A 453 26.96 -5.95 19.69
CA GLU A 453 27.66 -6.14 21.00
C GLU A 453 27.40 -7.54 21.57
N GLN A 454 26.19 -8.07 21.44
CA GLN A 454 25.87 -9.43 21.87
C GLN A 454 26.60 -10.48 21.03
N LEU A 455 26.68 -10.33 19.71
CA LEU A 455 27.44 -11.25 18.85
C LEU A 455 28.90 -11.32 19.23
N GLU A 456 29.57 -10.18 19.45
CA GLU A 456 30.93 -10.11 19.91
C GLU A 456 31.11 -10.79 21.28
N LEU A 457 30.19 -10.54 22.22
CA LEU A 457 30.23 -11.15 23.55
C LEU A 457 30.12 -12.68 23.49
N PHE A 458 29.18 -13.20 22.71
CA PHE A 458 28.98 -14.65 22.58
C PHE A 458 30.16 -15.30 21.86
N ARG A 459 30.55 -14.77 20.69
CA ARG A 459 31.57 -15.34 19.82
C ARG A 459 32.98 -15.33 20.49
N ASP A 460 33.36 -14.18 21.07
CA ASP A 460 34.75 -13.94 21.47
C ASP A 460 35.03 -14.28 22.94
N ARG A 461 33.97 -14.40 23.76
CA ARG A 461 34.16 -14.61 25.19
C ARG A 461 33.38 -15.77 25.79
N LEU A 462 32.06 -15.83 25.58
CA LEU A 462 31.22 -16.82 26.27
C LEU A 462 31.43 -18.23 25.72
N ILE A 463 31.29 -18.43 24.42
CA ILE A 463 31.43 -19.73 23.80
C ILE A 463 32.82 -20.34 24.04
N PRO A 464 33.96 -19.64 23.78
CA PRO A 464 35.28 -20.23 23.99
C PRO A 464 35.54 -20.58 25.46
N ARG A 465 35.09 -19.75 26.41
CA ARG A 465 35.26 -20.04 27.84
C ARG A 465 34.42 -21.22 28.28
N THR A 466 33.19 -21.31 27.85
CA THR A 466 32.32 -22.43 28.20
C THR A 466 32.83 -23.75 27.60
N GLN A 467 33.38 -23.73 26.37
CA GLN A 467 34.04 -24.88 25.78
C GLN A 467 35.22 -25.36 26.61
N GLN A 468 36.12 -24.46 26.99
CA GLN A 468 37.23 -24.80 27.89
C GLN A 468 36.76 -25.36 29.23
N THR A 469 35.71 -24.77 29.81
CA THR A 469 35.12 -25.25 31.05
C THR A 469 34.54 -26.65 30.90
N LEU A 470 33.89 -26.93 29.77
CA LEU A 470 33.33 -28.25 29.45
C LEU A 470 34.44 -29.31 29.34
N GLU A 471 35.54 -29.01 28.64
CA GLU A 471 36.69 -29.90 28.54
C GLU A 471 37.27 -30.25 29.92
N ILE A 472 37.48 -29.23 30.80
CA ILE A 472 37.98 -29.44 32.16
C ILE A 472 36.96 -30.26 32.98
N ALA A 473 35.67 -29.91 32.93
CA ALA A 473 34.61 -30.62 33.65
C ALA A 473 34.49 -32.09 33.22
N THR A 474 34.67 -32.37 31.91
CA THR A 474 34.69 -33.74 31.40
C THR A 474 35.87 -34.55 31.97
N ALA A 475 37.08 -33.96 32.00
CA ALA A 475 38.26 -34.60 32.59
C ALA A 475 38.09 -34.80 34.09
N ASP A 476 37.56 -33.84 34.83
CA ASP A 476 37.32 -33.93 36.28
C ASP A 476 36.24 -34.97 36.61
N TYR A 477 35.18 -35.07 35.77
CA TYR A 477 34.17 -36.13 35.93
C TYR A 477 34.76 -37.51 35.70
N GLN A 478 35.62 -37.70 34.69
CA GLN A 478 36.34 -38.95 34.45
C GLN A 478 37.28 -39.30 35.64
N GLY A 479 37.88 -38.26 36.26
CA GLY A 479 38.78 -38.39 37.41
C GLY A 479 38.07 -38.46 38.77
N GLU A 480 36.76 -38.59 38.84
CA GLU A 480 35.94 -38.65 40.09
C GLU A 480 35.99 -37.38 40.95
N LYS A 481 36.32 -36.22 40.35
CA LYS A 481 36.43 -34.94 41.04
C LYS A 481 35.22 -34.03 40.91
N ALA A 482 34.35 -34.30 39.91
CA ALA A 482 33.16 -33.50 39.62
C ALA A 482 31.91 -34.38 39.50
N ASP A 483 30.74 -33.79 39.76
CA ASP A 483 29.45 -34.45 39.59
C ASP A 483 28.94 -34.35 38.14
N PHE A 484 28.19 -35.38 37.71
CA PHE A 484 27.55 -35.39 36.37
C PHE A 484 26.61 -34.20 36.14
N THR A 485 25.97 -33.75 37.23
CA THR A 485 25.02 -32.62 37.16
C THR A 485 25.70 -31.33 36.73
N ASP A 486 26.94 -31.08 37.21
CA ASP A 486 27.74 -29.90 36.85
C ASP A 486 28.17 -29.97 35.38
N LEU A 487 28.62 -31.16 34.92
CA LEU A 487 28.99 -31.39 33.51
C LEU A 487 27.83 -31.12 32.57
N VAL A 488 26.61 -31.68 32.82
CA VAL A 488 25.42 -31.45 32.03
C VAL A 488 24.97 -30.00 32.11
N GLY A 489 25.15 -29.33 33.24
CA GLY A 489 24.88 -27.90 33.39
C GLY A 489 25.70 -27.05 32.42
N ILE A 490 27.01 -27.26 32.35
CA ILE A 490 27.96 -26.56 31.46
C ILE A 490 27.63 -26.86 29.98
N TYR A 491 27.31 -28.12 29.66
CA TYR A 491 26.86 -28.52 28.31
C TYR A 491 25.61 -27.75 27.87
N ARG A 492 24.57 -27.69 28.70
CA ARG A 492 23.35 -26.96 28.41
C ARG A 492 23.59 -25.46 28.22
N GLU A 493 24.52 -24.89 28.97
CA GLU A 493 24.93 -23.49 28.86
C GLU A 493 25.62 -23.25 27.52
N LEU A 494 26.51 -24.13 27.07
CA LEU A 494 27.15 -24.07 25.76
C LEU A 494 26.12 -24.11 24.62
N LEU A 495 25.19 -25.07 24.63
CA LEU A 495 24.12 -25.21 23.65
C LEU A 495 23.27 -23.91 23.63
N THR A 496 22.94 -23.38 24.82
CA THR A 496 22.16 -22.14 24.91
C THR A 496 22.90 -20.97 24.21
N TYR A 497 24.20 -20.84 24.40
CA TYR A 497 25.00 -19.76 23.78
C TYR A 497 25.14 -19.96 22.27
N GLN A 498 25.29 -21.18 21.77
CA GLN A 498 25.30 -21.50 20.34
C GLN A 498 23.97 -21.15 19.69
N VAL A 499 22.85 -21.51 20.29
CA VAL A 499 21.51 -21.14 19.82
C VAL A 499 21.32 -19.62 19.85
N GLN A 500 21.81 -18.96 20.89
CA GLN A 500 21.64 -17.50 21.05
C GLN A 500 22.45 -16.72 20.01
N ILE A 501 23.65 -17.16 19.61
CA ILE A 501 24.42 -16.49 18.55
C ILE A 501 23.70 -16.58 17.20
N ALA A 502 23.14 -17.75 16.84
CA ALA A 502 22.36 -17.92 15.62
C ALA A 502 21.12 -17.00 15.58
N ARG A 503 20.38 -16.95 16.69
CA ARG A 503 19.21 -16.06 16.84
C ARG A 503 19.60 -14.59 16.76
N THR A 504 20.71 -14.20 17.36
CA THR A 504 21.17 -12.80 17.33
C THR A 504 21.64 -12.40 15.93
N LYS A 505 22.30 -13.31 15.17
CA LYS A 505 22.65 -13.09 13.76
C LYS A 505 21.38 -12.87 12.91
N ALA A 506 20.38 -13.73 13.03
CA ALA A 506 19.11 -13.59 12.31
C ALA A 506 18.35 -12.29 12.71
N THR A 507 18.38 -11.93 14.00
CA THR A 507 17.78 -10.69 14.51
C THR A 507 18.48 -9.46 13.92
N LEU A 508 19.80 -9.45 13.86
CA LEU A 508 20.58 -8.37 13.26
C LEU A 508 20.22 -8.22 11.78
N ALA A 509 20.24 -9.32 11.01
CA ALA A 509 19.88 -9.33 9.60
C ALA A 509 18.45 -8.79 9.36
N SER A 510 17.50 -9.25 10.18
CA SER A 510 16.11 -8.81 10.12
C SER A 510 15.96 -7.32 10.45
N THR A 511 16.70 -6.84 11.46
CA THR A 511 16.70 -5.42 11.85
C THR A 511 17.28 -4.54 10.75
N LEU A 512 18.35 -4.97 10.08
CA LEU A 512 18.94 -4.27 8.95
C LEU A 512 17.98 -4.21 7.76
N ALA A 513 17.29 -5.31 7.43
CA ALA A 513 16.25 -5.33 6.40
C ALA A 513 15.09 -4.37 6.70
N GLN A 514 14.69 -4.28 7.97
CA GLN A 514 13.68 -3.32 8.42
C GLN A 514 14.16 -1.85 8.33
N ILE A 515 15.45 -1.60 8.58
CA ILE A 515 16.06 -0.29 8.38
C ILE A 515 15.99 0.09 6.89
N ASP A 516 16.39 -0.80 5.99
CA ASP A 516 16.34 -0.57 4.53
C ASP A 516 14.95 -0.22 4.05
N ARG A 517 13.92 -0.96 4.51
CA ARG A 517 12.53 -0.60 4.21
C ARG A 517 12.15 0.76 4.77
N THR A 518 12.56 1.06 6.01
CA THR A 518 12.22 2.32 6.67
C THR A 518 12.91 3.50 6.01
N VAL A 519 14.12 3.34 5.51
CA VAL A 519 14.84 4.35 4.70
C VAL A 519 14.24 4.46 3.30
N GLY A 520 13.94 3.34 2.65
CA GLY A 520 13.31 3.30 1.33
C GLY A 520 14.27 3.31 0.15
N CYS A 521 15.57 3.41 0.36
CA CYS A 521 16.63 3.20 -0.63
C CYS A 521 17.76 2.38 -0.01
N GLU A 522 18.60 1.80 -0.84
CA GLU A 522 19.82 1.16 -0.38
C GLU A 522 20.74 2.24 0.20
N VAL A 523 21.16 2.05 1.44
CA VAL A 523 22.12 2.93 2.07
C VAL A 523 23.50 2.48 1.61
N ASP A 524 24.23 3.34 0.86
CA ASP A 524 25.62 3.11 0.49
C ASP A 524 26.48 3.00 1.75
N GLY A 525 26.70 1.79 2.21
CA GLY A 525 27.38 1.49 3.48
C GLY A 525 27.27 0.03 3.90
N GLY A 526 27.08 -0.91 2.95
CA GLY A 526 27.38 -2.33 3.21
C GLY A 526 26.35 -3.10 4.04
N ILE A 527 25.07 -2.89 3.81
CA ILE A 527 24.03 -3.79 4.33
C ILE A 527 23.80 -4.86 3.27
N SER A 528 24.43 -6.01 3.45
CA SER A 528 24.36 -7.26 2.66
C SER A 528 24.68 -7.13 1.14
N ARG A 529 25.88 -7.46 0.78
CA ARG A 529 26.20 -8.13 -0.50
C ARG A 529 26.20 -9.62 -0.31
#